data_614ab06ada100fe7ba02a698e2091aeb
#
_entry.id   614ab06ada100fe7ba02a698e2091aeb
#
_cell.length_a   1.000
_cell.length_b   1.000
_cell.length_c   1.000
_cell.angle_alpha   90.00
_cell.angle_beta   90.00
_cell.angle_gamma   90.00
#
_symmetry.space_group_name_H-M   'P 1'
#
loop_
_entity.id
_entity.type
_entity.pdbx_description
1 polymer ?
#
loop_
_entity_poly.entity_id
_entity_poly.type
_entity_poly.pdbx_seq_one_letter_code
_entity_poly.pdbx_strand_id
1 'polypeptide(L)'
;SHFHPDHFNREVLTWKEQRPDIIYIFSKDILKHHRAQKEDAIYINKGEEYEDDMLRIQAFGSTDVGISFLIHLQGKSIFHAGDLNNWHWSEESTEQEIRKAEGDFLAEIKYLQAAVPAIDLVMFPVDRRMGKDYMKGAQQFIERIKTTIFVPMHFSRSEERRVGKECR
;
A
#
# COMPACT_ATOMS: atom_id res chain seq x y z
N SER A 1 -3.44 -1.40 5.23
CA SER A 1 -2.28 -0.50 5.07
C SER A 1 -2.46 0.81 5.84
N HIS A 2 -3.68 1.42 5.84
CA HIS A 2 -3.95 2.68 6.53
C HIS A 2 -5.46 2.88 6.79
N PHE A 3 -5.83 4.01 7.42
CA PHE A 3 -7.16 4.22 8.00
C PHE A 3 -8.27 4.63 7.00
N HIS A 4 -7.95 4.96 5.75
CA HIS A 4 -8.94 5.40 4.76
C HIS A 4 -10.00 4.31 4.51
N PRO A 5 -11.27 4.68 4.19
CA PRO A 5 -12.36 3.70 4.08
C PRO A 5 -12.19 2.65 2.98
N ASP A 6 -11.48 2.98 1.91
CA ASP A 6 -11.15 2.08 0.80
C ASP A 6 -9.98 1.12 1.12
N HIS A 7 -9.25 1.35 2.23
CA HIS A 7 -8.15 0.51 2.70
C HIS A 7 -8.41 -0.19 4.03
N PHE A 8 -9.39 0.27 4.80
CA PHE A 8 -9.76 -0.34 6.07
C PHE A 8 -11.28 -0.36 6.28
N ASN A 9 -11.87 -1.54 6.19
CA ASN A 9 -13.25 -1.79 6.58
C ASN A 9 -13.28 -2.46 7.97
N ARG A 10 -14.05 -1.89 8.92
CA ARG A 10 -14.20 -2.44 10.28
C ARG A 10 -14.82 -3.84 10.31
N GLU A 11 -15.52 -4.23 9.25
CA GLU A 11 -16.09 -5.57 9.11
C GLU A 11 -15.03 -6.68 9.26
N VAL A 12 -13.78 -6.43 8.87
CA VAL A 12 -12.71 -7.43 9.03
C VAL A 12 -12.51 -7.86 10.49
N LEU A 13 -12.84 -7.00 11.46
CA LEU A 13 -12.70 -7.30 12.88
C LEU A 13 -13.71 -8.36 13.35
N THR A 14 -14.88 -8.44 12.70
CA THR A 14 -15.92 -9.44 13.05
C THR A 14 -15.51 -10.86 12.64
N TRP A 15 -14.53 -11.01 11.76
CA TRP A 15 -14.04 -12.34 11.34
C TRP A 15 -13.45 -13.15 12.50
N LYS A 16 -13.01 -12.50 13.58
CA LYS A 16 -12.57 -13.18 14.81
C LYS A 16 -13.71 -13.96 15.51
N GLU A 17 -14.97 -13.64 15.25
CA GLU A 17 -16.11 -14.41 15.75
C GLU A 17 -16.13 -15.83 15.16
N GLN A 18 -15.71 -15.98 13.91
CA GLN A 18 -15.62 -17.26 13.21
C GLN A 18 -14.22 -17.89 13.27
N ARG A 19 -13.18 -17.06 13.32
CA ARG A 19 -11.76 -17.44 13.35
C ARG A 19 -11.04 -16.68 14.47
N PRO A 20 -11.18 -17.13 15.75
CA PRO A 20 -10.57 -16.46 16.90
C PRO A 20 -9.04 -16.41 16.86
N ASP A 21 -8.45 -17.29 16.07
CA ASP A 21 -7.00 -17.43 15.84
C ASP A 21 -6.40 -16.39 14.87
N ILE A 22 -7.24 -15.56 14.21
CA ILE A 22 -6.74 -14.51 13.31
C ILE A 22 -5.87 -13.50 14.07
N ILE A 23 -4.66 -13.30 13.58
CA ILE A 23 -3.77 -12.21 13.99
C ILE A 23 -3.85 -11.10 12.95
N TYR A 24 -4.29 -9.91 13.37
CA TYR A 24 -4.27 -8.73 12.51
C TYR A 24 -2.98 -7.94 12.70
N ILE A 25 -2.35 -7.57 11.58
CA ILE A 25 -1.19 -6.67 11.56
C ILE A 25 -1.63 -5.40 10.83
N PHE A 26 -1.70 -4.29 11.54
CA PHE A 26 -2.18 -3.01 11.02
C PHE A 26 -1.14 -1.91 11.14
N SER A 27 -1.27 -0.89 10.31
CA SER A 27 -0.54 0.37 10.49
C SER A 27 -1.03 1.10 11.75
N LYS A 28 -0.12 1.76 12.47
CA LYS A 28 -0.45 2.53 13.70
C LYS A 28 -1.42 3.69 13.46
N ASP A 29 -1.53 4.20 12.25
CA ASP A 29 -2.50 5.24 11.93
C ASP A 29 -3.96 4.76 12.06
N ILE A 30 -4.24 3.47 11.81
CA ILE A 30 -5.57 2.86 12.04
C ILE A 30 -5.99 3.02 13.51
N LEU A 31 -5.07 2.77 14.45
CA LEU A 31 -5.31 3.01 15.88
C LEU A 31 -5.43 4.50 16.19
N LYS A 32 -4.52 5.32 15.66
CA LYS A 32 -4.51 6.78 15.86
C LYS A 32 -5.82 7.45 15.40
N HIS A 33 -6.41 6.96 14.34
CA HIS A 33 -7.70 7.44 13.80
C HIS A 33 -8.92 6.68 14.35
N HIS A 34 -8.75 5.93 15.46
CA HIS A 34 -9.82 5.22 16.15
C HIS A 34 -10.66 4.29 15.25
N ARG A 35 -10.01 3.69 14.23
CA ARG A 35 -10.68 2.75 13.32
C ARG A 35 -10.76 1.35 13.93
N ALA A 36 -9.83 1.00 14.81
CA ALA A 36 -9.78 -0.23 15.59
C ALA A 36 -9.27 0.10 17.01
N GLN A 37 -9.43 -0.85 17.96
CA GLN A 37 -8.97 -0.72 19.34
C GLN A 37 -7.57 -1.31 19.51
N LYS A 38 -6.90 -1.00 20.63
CA LYS A 38 -5.55 -1.49 20.91
C LYS A 38 -5.47 -3.02 20.93
N GLU A 39 -6.53 -3.67 21.39
CA GLU A 39 -6.64 -5.12 21.59
C GLU A 39 -6.96 -5.87 20.28
N ASP A 40 -7.38 -5.17 19.25
CA ASP A 40 -7.83 -5.79 17.98
C ASP A 40 -6.67 -6.35 17.17
N ALA A 41 -5.50 -5.72 17.23
CA ALA A 41 -4.39 -6.00 16.32
C ALA A 41 -3.01 -5.72 16.92
N ILE A 42 -2.00 -6.20 16.24
CA ILE A 42 -0.61 -5.75 16.38
C ILE A 42 -0.42 -4.57 15.44
N TYR A 43 0.08 -3.45 15.98
CA TYR A 43 0.24 -2.21 15.23
C TYR A 43 1.71 -1.92 14.98
N ILE A 44 2.08 -1.78 13.72
CA ILE A 44 3.45 -1.50 13.29
C ILE A 44 3.54 -0.23 12.46
N ASN A 45 4.71 0.40 12.49
CA ASN A 45 5.06 1.58 11.70
C ASN A 45 6.23 1.29 10.76
N LYS A 46 6.52 2.21 9.86
CA LYS A 46 7.72 2.17 9.00
C LYS A 46 8.97 1.84 9.84
N GLY A 47 9.72 0.84 9.41
CA GLY A 47 10.93 0.33 10.06
C GLY A 47 10.69 -0.66 11.19
N GLU A 48 9.43 -0.90 11.58
CA GLU A 48 9.08 -1.97 12.54
C GLU A 48 8.74 -3.26 11.80
N GLU A 49 8.77 -4.36 12.51
CA GLU A 49 8.50 -5.69 11.98
C GLU A 49 7.70 -6.55 12.95
N TYR A 50 7.04 -7.55 12.39
CA TYR A 50 6.42 -8.66 13.10
C TYR A 50 6.99 -9.96 12.57
N GLU A 51 7.27 -10.91 13.47
CA GLU A 51 7.78 -12.25 13.11
C GLU A 51 7.15 -13.30 14.03
N ASP A 52 6.78 -14.43 13.44
CA ASP A 52 6.37 -15.65 14.13
C ASP A 52 7.00 -16.88 13.45
N ASP A 53 6.60 -18.08 13.86
CA ASP A 53 7.13 -19.34 13.32
C ASP A 53 6.82 -19.56 11.84
N MET A 54 5.87 -18.81 11.27
CA MET A 54 5.38 -18.99 9.90
C MET A 54 5.88 -17.94 8.93
N LEU A 55 5.95 -16.67 9.36
CA LEU A 55 6.23 -15.54 8.47
C LEU A 55 6.93 -14.38 9.20
N ARG A 56 7.56 -13.53 8.40
CA ARG A 56 8.09 -12.23 8.84
C ARG A 56 7.48 -11.13 7.99
N ILE A 57 7.00 -10.07 8.64
CA ILE A 57 6.44 -8.88 8.01
C ILE A 57 7.30 -7.68 8.37
N GLN A 58 7.80 -6.96 7.37
CA GLN A 58 8.52 -5.71 7.54
C GLN A 58 7.68 -4.56 7.00
N ALA A 59 7.55 -3.51 7.80
CA ALA A 59 6.81 -2.31 7.40
C ALA A 59 7.74 -1.29 6.73
N PHE A 60 7.38 -0.92 5.50
CA PHE A 60 8.02 0.17 4.73
C PHE A 60 7.10 1.39 4.70
N GLY A 61 7.60 2.52 4.18
CA GLY A 61 6.81 3.73 4.08
C GLY A 61 5.76 3.70 2.99
N SER A 62 4.99 4.77 2.95
CA SER A 62 4.03 5.10 1.90
C SER A 62 4.28 6.54 1.46
N THR A 63 3.79 6.91 0.30
CA THR A 63 3.82 8.28 -0.23
C THR A 63 2.48 9.02 -0.08
N ASP A 64 1.51 8.35 0.53
CA ASP A 64 0.32 8.93 1.12
C ASP A 64 0.35 8.64 2.63
N VAL A 65 -0.64 7.97 3.18
CA VAL A 65 -0.75 7.64 4.60
C VAL A 65 -0.42 6.17 4.83
N GLY A 66 0.01 5.82 6.05
CA GLY A 66 0.20 4.45 6.50
C GLY A 66 1.52 3.83 6.05
N ILE A 67 1.47 2.55 5.74
CA ILE A 67 2.64 1.73 5.44
C ILE A 67 2.40 0.77 4.27
N SER A 68 3.48 0.33 3.66
CA SER A 68 3.54 -0.84 2.80
C SER A 68 4.16 -2.03 3.55
N PHE A 69 3.91 -3.24 3.07
CA PHE A 69 4.32 -4.48 3.73
C PHE A 69 5.20 -5.33 2.82
N LEU A 70 6.37 -5.75 3.33
CA LEU A 70 7.15 -6.84 2.75
C LEU A 70 6.99 -8.07 3.64
N ILE A 71 6.43 -9.13 3.07
CA ILE A 71 6.08 -10.37 3.78
C ILE A 71 6.97 -11.48 3.26
N HIS A 72 7.69 -12.14 4.16
CA HIS A 72 8.45 -13.35 3.87
C HIS A 72 7.70 -14.56 4.42
N LEU A 73 7.34 -15.49 3.54
CA LEU A 73 6.58 -16.69 3.85
C LEU A 73 7.14 -17.88 3.05
N GLN A 74 7.59 -18.93 3.72
CA GLN A 74 8.06 -20.17 3.09
C GLN A 74 9.09 -19.94 1.96
N GLY A 75 10.06 -19.05 2.19
CA GLY A 75 11.10 -18.72 1.22
C GLY A 75 10.62 -17.85 0.05
N LYS A 76 9.40 -17.33 0.10
CA LYS A 76 8.82 -16.39 -0.86
C LYS A 76 8.71 -15.00 -0.27
N SER A 77 8.83 -13.98 -1.13
CA SER A 77 8.63 -12.58 -0.79
C SER A 77 7.41 -12.00 -1.48
N ILE A 78 6.54 -11.37 -0.68
CA ILE A 78 5.32 -10.72 -1.14
C ILE A 78 5.36 -9.26 -0.70
N PHE A 79 5.16 -8.33 -1.62
CA PHE A 79 5.07 -6.92 -1.32
C PHE A 79 3.68 -6.38 -1.60
N HIS A 80 3.06 -5.78 -0.60
CA HIS A 80 1.81 -5.04 -0.73
C HIS A 80 2.10 -3.55 -0.54
N ALA A 81 2.01 -2.80 -1.61
CA ALA A 81 2.41 -1.39 -1.63
C ALA A 81 1.51 -0.47 -0.80
N GLY A 82 0.27 -0.87 -0.48
CA GLY A 82 -0.70 0.08 0.07
C GLY A 82 -0.87 1.24 -0.91
N ASP A 83 -0.66 2.48 -0.42
CA ASP A 83 -0.65 3.68 -1.25
C ASP A 83 0.75 4.22 -1.55
N LEU A 84 1.75 3.36 -1.50
CA LEU A 84 3.07 3.70 -2.03
C LEU A 84 3.02 3.78 -3.55
N ASN A 85 3.07 5.00 -4.11
CA ASN A 85 3.08 5.26 -5.55
C ASN A 85 3.71 6.63 -5.84
N ASN A 86 4.05 6.88 -7.08
CA ASN A 86 4.37 8.23 -7.56
C ASN A 86 3.08 9.00 -7.85
N TRP A 87 2.51 9.62 -6.82
CA TRP A 87 1.27 10.40 -6.90
C TRP A 87 1.52 11.78 -7.50
N HIS A 88 1.99 11.85 -8.75
CA HIS A 88 2.42 13.09 -9.42
C HIS A 88 1.26 14.02 -9.82
N TRP A 89 0.03 13.50 -10.04
CA TRP A 89 -1.16 14.26 -10.44
C TRP A 89 -0.86 15.35 -11.48
N SER A 90 -0.15 14.98 -12.57
CA SER A 90 0.50 15.91 -13.52
C SER A 90 -0.43 16.89 -14.22
N GLU A 91 -1.73 16.62 -14.25
CA GLU A 91 -2.74 17.50 -14.85
C GLU A 91 -3.28 18.55 -13.86
N GLU A 92 -3.04 18.39 -12.55
CA GLU A 92 -3.58 19.22 -11.47
C GLU A 92 -2.48 19.87 -10.60
N SER A 93 -1.25 19.37 -10.66
CA SER A 93 -0.13 19.76 -9.82
C SER A 93 0.87 20.67 -10.54
N THR A 94 1.56 21.49 -9.77
CA THR A 94 2.71 22.28 -10.25
C THR A 94 3.91 21.35 -10.52
N GLU A 95 4.84 21.81 -11.34
CA GLU A 95 6.08 21.06 -11.59
C GLU A 95 6.90 20.76 -10.32
N GLN A 96 6.83 21.66 -9.32
CA GLN A 96 7.52 21.46 -8.04
C GLN A 96 6.88 20.31 -7.25
N GLU A 97 5.55 20.25 -7.19
CA GLU A 97 4.81 19.16 -6.55
C GLU A 97 5.04 17.83 -7.24
N ILE A 98 5.03 17.82 -8.58
CA ILE A 98 5.34 16.61 -9.38
C ILE A 98 6.76 16.09 -9.06
N ARG A 99 7.77 16.98 -9.05
CA ARG A 99 9.15 16.60 -8.69
C ARG A 99 9.26 16.11 -7.26
N LYS A 100 8.52 16.74 -6.33
CA LYS A 100 8.50 16.31 -4.93
C LYS A 100 7.88 14.93 -4.79
N ALA A 101 6.71 14.67 -5.39
CA ALA A 101 6.04 13.37 -5.35
C ALA A 101 6.93 12.25 -5.91
N GLU A 102 7.60 12.51 -7.04
CA GLU A 102 8.53 11.56 -7.62
C GLU A 102 9.76 11.32 -6.72
N GLY A 103 10.32 12.37 -6.14
CA GLY A 103 11.45 12.28 -5.22
C GLY A 103 11.13 11.47 -3.97
N ASP A 104 9.99 11.75 -3.34
CA ASP A 104 9.51 11.03 -2.15
C ASP A 104 9.28 9.54 -2.48
N PHE A 105 8.65 9.26 -3.61
CA PHE A 105 8.43 7.87 -4.07
C PHE A 105 9.75 7.14 -4.33
N LEU A 106 10.67 7.73 -5.06
CA LEU A 106 11.95 7.11 -5.38
C LEU A 106 12.83 6.90 -4.14
N ALA A 107 12.71 7.75 -3.13
CA ALA A 107 13.37 7.56 -1.84
C ALA A 107 12.86 6.30 -1.11
N GLU A 108 11.53 6.06 -1.10
CA GLU A 108 10.95 4.85 -0.52
C GLU A 108 11.35 3.59 -1.31
N ILE A 109 11.35 3.65 -2.65
CA ILE A 109 11.80 2.53 -3.49
C ILE A 109 13.26 2.19 -3.23
N LYS A 110 14.12 3.19 -3.10
CA LYS A 110 15.55 2.99 -2.76
C LYS A 110 15.72 2.30 -1.41
N TYR A 111 14.91 2.68 -0.42
CA TYR A 111 14.92 2.06 0.90
C TYR A 111 14.47 0.60 0.83
N LEU A 112 13.38 0.30 0.09
CA LEU A 112 12.92 -1.07 -0.15
C LEU A 112 13.97 -1.90 -0.92
N GLN A 113 14.58 -1.34 -1.97
CA GLN A 113 15.60 -2.01 -2.78
C GLN A 113 16.83 -2.42 -1.96
N ALA A 114 17.20 -1.62 -0.96
CA ALA A 114 18.30 -1.94 -0.06
C ALA A 114 17.99 -3.13 0.86
N ALA A 115 16.71 -3.38 1.16
CA ALA A 115 16.27 -4.48 2.01
C ALA A 115 16.03 -5.79 1.23
N VAL A 116 15.59 -5.69 -0.04
CA VAL A 116 15.28 -6.85 -0.87
C VAL A 116 15.66 -6.62 -2.34
N PRO A 117 16.51 -7.48 -2.94
CA PRO A 117 16.96 -7.29 -4.32
C PRO A 117 15.94 -7.78 -5.36
N ALA A 118 15.03 -8.66 -4.97
CA ALA A 118 14.00 -9.24 -5.82
C ALA A 118 12.79 -9.65 -5.01
N ILE A 119 11.59 -9.55 -5.60
CA ILE A 119 10.31 -9.87 -4.97
C ILE A 119 9.54 -10.85 -5.86
N ASP A 120 9.01 -11.93 -5.25
CA ASP A 120 8.26 -12.96 -5.99
C ASP A 120 6.89 -12.43 -6.44
N LEU A 121 6.15 -11.73 -5.56
CA LEU A 121 4.82 -11.18 -5.84
C LEU A 121 4.72 -9.73 -5.34
N VAL A 122 4.31 -8.83 -6.21
CA VAL A 122 4.06 -7.42 -5.90
C VAL A 122 2.61 -7.06 -6.19
N MET A 123 1.91 -6.50 -5.20
CA MET A 123 0.61 -5.85 -5.34
C MET A 123 0.82 -4.34 -5.27
N PHE A 124 0.56 -3.63 -6.37
CA PHE A 124 0.97 -2.23 -6.54
C PHE A 124 -0.16 -1.36 -7.10
N PRO A 125 -0.37 -0.12 -6.59
CA PRO A 125 -1.42 0.75 -7.06
C PRO A 125 -1.17 1.26 -8.49
N VAL A 126 -2.21 1.15 -9.33
CA VAL A 126 -2.25 1.67 -10.70
C VAL A 126 -3.57 2.42 -10.86
N ASP A 127 -3.54 3.75 -10.68
CA ASP A 127 -4.76 4.56 -10.60
C ASP A 127 -4.93 5.46 -11.82
N ARG A 128 -5.93 5.17 -12.64
CA ARG A 128 -6.25 5.93 -13.85
C ARG A 128 -6.67 7.39 -13.58
N ARG A 129 -7.02 7.74 -12.35
CA ARG A 129 -7.31 9.13 -11.98
C ARG A 129 -6.10 10.05 -12.16
N MET A 130 -4.89 9.50 -12.17
CA MET A 130 -3.64 10.24 -12.39
C MET A 130 -3.43 10.72 -13.84
N GLY A 131 -4.39 10.47 -14.74
CA GLY A 131 -4.29 10.91 -16.14
C GLY A 131 -3.43 9.99 -17.01
N LYS A 132 -2.84 10.56 -18.06
CA LYS A 132 -2.11 9.79 -19.10
C LYS A 132 -0.90 9.01 -18.57
N ASP A 133 -0.25 9.50 -17.53
CA ASP A 133 0.99 8.93 -16.98
C ASP A 133 0.73 8.02 -15.75
N TYR A 134 -0.50 7.48 -15.63
CA TYR A 134 -0.93 6.69 -14.47
C TYR A 134 -0.08 5.43 -14.18
N MET A 135 0.66 4.94 -15.18
CA MET A 135 1.56 3.79 -15.06
C MET A 135 2.96 4.17 -14.56
N LYS A 136 3.30 5.46 -14.46
CA LYS A 136 4.65 5.94 -14.19
C LYS A 136 5.26 5.33 -12.92
N GLY A 137 4.51 5.31 -11.81
CA GLY A 137 4.99 4.71 -10.56
C GLY A 137 5.26 3.22 -10.68
N ALA A 138 4.36 2.47 -11.33
CA ALA A 138 4.52 1.04 -11.58
C ALA A 138 5.75 0.74 -12.45
N GLN A 139 5.96 1.51 -13.52
CA GLN A 139 7.16 1.40 -14.38
C GLN A 139 8.44 1.67 -13.58
N GLN A 140 8.48 2.75 -12.82
CA GLN A 140 9.63 3.10 -11.99
C GLN A 140 9.94 2.05 -10.93
N PHE A 141 8.91 1.36 -10.41
CA PHE A 141 9.07 0.26 -9.46
C PHE A 141 9.74 -0.95 -10.12
N ILE A 142 9.18 -1.47 -11.21
CA ILE A 142 9.68 -2.69 -11.89
C ILE A 142 11.05 -2.51 -12.53
N GLU A 143 11.43 -1.29 -12.91
CA GLU A 143 12.76 -0.95 -13.41
C GLU A 143 13.85 -1.06 -12.33
N ARG A 144 13.48 -0.89 -11.05
CA ARG A 144 14.42 -0.85 -9.91
C ARG A 144 14.40 -2.10 -9.06
N ILE A 145 13.27 -2.77 -8.97
CA ILE A 145 13.10 -3.98 -8.15
C ILE A 145 12.66 -5.13 -9.05
N LYS A 146 13.52 -6.14 -9.15
CA LYS A 146 13.20 -7.35 -9.90
C LYS A 146 11.94 -8.00 -9.34
N THR A 147 10.91 -8.13 -10.18
CA THR A 147 9.60 -8.65 -9.79
C THR A 147 9.24 -9.85 -10.66
N THR A 148 8.82 -10.96 -10.03
CA THR A 148 8.40 -12.17 -10.77
C THR A 148 6.95 -12.08 -11.20
N ILE A 149 6.04 -11.69 -10.27
CA ILE A 149 4.62 -11.53 -10.52
C ILE A 149 4.21 -10.14 -10.06
N PHE A 150 3.64 -9.35 -10.97
CA PHE A 150 3.13 -8.01 -10.68
C PHE A 150 1.60 -8.01 -10.80
N VAL A 151 0.92 -7.70 -9.70
CA VAL A 151 -0.53 -7.61 -9.61
C VAL A 151 -0.93 -6.15 -9.41
N PRO A 152 -1.48 -5.49 -10.44
CA PRO A 152 -1.97 -4.14 -10.27
C PRO A 152 -3.21 -4.14 -9.37
N MET A 153 -3.34 -3.13 -8.53
CA MET A 153 -4.49 -2.90 -7.65
C MET A 153 -4.88 -1.41 -7.67
N HIS A 154 -5.84 -1.00 -6.83
CA HIS A 154 -6.26 0.39 -6.68
C HIS A 154 -6.88 1.00 -7.95
N PHE A 155 -7.58 0.19 -8.76
CA PHE A 155 -8.33 0.76 -9.89
C PHE A 155 -9.69 1.25 -9.40
N SER A 156 -9.94 2.54 -9.47
CA SER A 156 -11.30 3.04 -9.34
C SER A 156 -12.12 2.59 -10.56
N ARG A 157 -13.27 1.98 -10.34
CA ARG A 157 -14.22 1.70 -11.44
C ARG A 157 -14.64 3.04 -12.06
N SER A 158 -14.28 3.26 -13.32
CA SER A 158 -14.68 4.46 -14.07
C SER A 158 -16.22 4.63 -14.20
N GLU A 159 -16.96 3.56 -13.93
CA GLU A 159 -18.44 3.54 -13.99
C GLU A 159 -19.10 4.22 -12.77
N GLU A 160 -18.55 4.12 -11.58
CA GLU A 160 -19.13 4.76 -10.39
C GLU A 160 -19.09 6.30 -10.46
N ARG A 161 -18.15 6.89 -11.20
CA ARG A 161 -18.11 8.33 -11.45
C ARG A 161 -19.19 8.85 -12.40
N ARG A 162 -19.70 8.01 -13.32
CA ARG A 162 -20.77 8.42 -14.24
C ARG A 162 -22.13 8.48 -13.55
N VAL A 163 -22.42 7.51 -12.67
CA VAL A 163 -23.69 7.44 -11.95
C VAL A 163 -23.88 8.63 -10.97
N GLY A 164 -22.80 9.12 -10.33
CA GLY A 164 -22.89 10.26 -9.42
C GLY A 164 -23.08 11.65 -10.09
N LYS A 165 -22.85 11.77 -11.40
CA LYS A 165 -23.05 13.03 -12.15
C LYS A 165 -24.40 13.12 -12.85
N GLU A 166 -25.09 12.01 -13.05
CA GLU A 166 -26.41 11.98 -13.68
C GLU A 166 -27.57 12.15 -12.69
N CYS A 167 -27.30 12.14 -11.39
CA CYS A 167 -28.29 12.32 -10.33
C CYS A 167 -28.22 13.71 -9.65
N ARG A 168 -27.87 14.78 -10.41
CA ARG A 168 -27.98 16.18 -9.92
C ARG A 168 -28.69 17.04 -10.94
#